data_435db9b9b53112dcf4743b4756123a21
#
_entry.id   435db9b9b53112dcf4743b4756123a21
#
_cell.length_a   1.000
_cell.length_b   1.000
_cell.length_c   1.000
_cell.angle_alpha   90.00
_cell.angle_beta   90.00
_cell.angle_gamma   90.00
#
_symmetry.space_group_name_H-M   'P 1'
#
loop_
_entity.id
_entity.type
_entity.pdbx_description
1 polymer ?
#
loop_
_entity_poly.entity_id
_entity_poly.type
_entity_poly.pdbx_seq_one_letter_code
_entity_poly.pdbx_strand_id
1 'polypeptide(L)'
;KLISVKKMLLAGIATILLVSIVLTNPFTEKLFYFDVSAGYVEGPWDRLMYYSALFHLAVILILVISWRKEFGPQKTKVILDILILCGCGVVIQLLYYPLLMTGFGMSLGILALFLTINNPNANRDSLTGVYNHLYLTRRSDELIAAGKSFHIITIYLYQLKHINKVAGVEGGDHILQLTAKKLEELCGSRVFRITGKRFLVLTMSLQEYEYYITQIKKMFETDMQL
;
A
#
# COMPACT_ATOMS: atom_id res chain seq x y z
N LYS A 1 -8.18 19.56 9.80
CA LYS A 1 -6.70 19.80 9.78
C LYS A 1 -6.15 20.23 11.14
N LEU A 2 -6.76 21.20 11.85
CA LEU A 2 -6.22 21.72 13.14
C LEU A 2 -6.15 20.66 14.26
N ILE A 3 -7.12 19.75 14.34
CA ILE A 3 -7.16 18.71 15.39
C ILE A 3 -5.99 17.71 15.24
N SER A 4 -5.60 17.44 14.02
CA SER A 4 -4.47 16.54 13.69
C SER A 4 -3.12 17.14 14.11
N VAL A 5 -2.90 18.42 13.86
CA VAL A 5 -1.66 19.13 14.23
C VAL A 5 -1.46 19.17 15.75
N LYS A 6 -2.53 19.46 16.52
CA LYS A 6 -2.46 19.45 17.99
C LYS A 6 -2.08 18.08 18.56
N LYS A 7 -2.63 17.00 18.00
CA LYS A 7 -2.28 15.62 18.44
C LYS A 7 -0.84 15.26 18.08
N MET A 8 -0.36 15.66 16.92
CA MET A 8 1.05 15.49 16.52
C MET A 8 2.00 16.27 17.42
N LEU A 9 1.67 17.52 17.78
CA LEU A 9 2.43 18.33 18.71
C LEU A 9 2.48 17.68 20.11
N LEU A 10 1.36 17.16 20.61
CA LEU A 10 1.30 16.47 21.89
C LEU A 10 2.20 15.22 21.91
N ALA A 11 2.14 14.41 20.85
CA ALA A 11 3.03 13.26 20.69
C ALA A 11 4.50 13.68 20.62
N GLY A 12 4.82 14.76 19.89
CA GLY A 12 6.17 15.32 19.79
C GLY A 12 6.72 15.77 21.15
N ILE A 13 5.92 16.48 21.95
CA ILE A 13 6.29 16.91 23.31
C ILE A 13 6.53 15.68 24.20
N ALA A 14 5.64 14.68 24.16
CA ALA A 14 5.80 13.45 24.93
C ALA A 14 7.08 12.69 24.54
N THR A 15 7.41 12.65 23.23
CA THR A 15 8.66 12.06 22.74
C THR A 15 9.88 12.80 23.26
N ILE A 16 9.88 14.14 23.20
CA ILE A 16 11.01 14.97 23.71
C ILE A 16 11.22 14.75 25.20
N LEU A 17 10.14 14.71 25.99
CA LEU A 17 10.21 14.43 27.41
C LEU A 17 10.79 13.03 27.68
N LEU A 18 10.32 12.01 26.97
CA LEU A 18 10.84 10.65 27.12
C LEU A 18 12.34 10.58 26.76
N VAL A 19 12.74 11.17 25.63
CA VAL A 19 14.15 11.23 25.21
C VAL A 19 14.99 11.93 26.26
N SER A 20 14.51 13.03 26.85
CA SER A 20 15.22 13.74 27.94
C SER A 20 15.40 12.84 29.18
N ILE A 21 14.38 12.06 29.55
CA ILE A 21 14.48 11.10 30.67
C ILE A 21 15.51 10.01 30.36
N VAL A 22 15.50 9.46 29.11
CA VAL A 22 16.48 8.44 28.71
C VAL A 22 17.91 9.00 28.72
N LEU A 23 18.12 10.22 28.19
CA LEU A 23 19.43 10.84 28.12
C LEU A 23 19.98 11.20 29.53
N THR A 24 19.12 11.49 30.50
CA THR A 24 19.50 11.76 31.88
C THR A 24 19.63 10.49 32.73
N ASN A 25 19.26 9.32 32.21
CA ASN A 25 19.31 8.08 32.99
C ASN A 25 20.69 7.71 33.53
N PRO A 26 21.83 7.92 32.83
CA PRO A 26 23.14 7.65 33.37
C PRO A 26 23.47 8.40 34.69
N PHE A 27 22.75 9.50 34.94
CA PHE A 27 22.92 10.31 36.16
C PHE A 27 21.83 10.09 37.21
N THR A 28 20.64 9.66 36.73
CA THR A 28 19.44 9.53 37.59
C THR A 28 19.14 8.10 38.00
N GLU A 29 19.62 7.12 37.24
CA GLU A 29 19.39 5.69 37.44
C GLU A 29 17.92 5.29 37.61
N LYS A 30 17.01 6.12 37.09
CA LYS A 30 15.57 5.93 37.26
C LYS A 30 14.94 4.88 36.36
N LEU A 31 15.51 4.69 35.17
CA LEU A 31 15.00 3.68 34.24
C LEU A 31 15.68 2.34 34.46
N PHE A 32 17.00 2.33 34.49
CA PHE A 32 17.84 1.16 34.75
C PHE A 32 19.24 1.62 35.18
N TYR A 33 19.98 0.71 35.84
CA TYR A 33 21.40 0.89 36.16
C TYR A 33 22.13 -0.44 36.12
N PHE A 34 23.46 -0.38 36.11
CA PHE A 34 24.29 -1.57 36.13
C PHE A 34 25.00 -1.67 37.50
N ASP A 35 24.68 -2.73 38.22
CA ASP A 35 25.39 -3.09 39.45
C ASP A 35 26.51 -4.09 39.13
N VAL A 36 27.66 -3.95 39.83
CA VAL A 36 28.83 -4.78 39.58
C VAL A 36 28.58 -6.26 39.90
N SER A 37 27.67 -6.53 40.83
CA SER A 37 27.35 -7.88 41.30
C SER A 37 26.10 -8.48 40.65
N ALA A 38 25.10 -7.65 40.42
CA ALA A 38 23.77 -8.07 39.89
C ALA A 38 23.63 -7.87 38.38
N GLY A 39 24.55 -7.16 37.73
CA GLY A 39 24.41 -6.82 36.31
C GLY A 39 23.37 -5.75 36.04
N TYR A 40 22.49 -5.97 35.11
CA TYR A 40 21.38 -5.06 34.77
C TYR A 40 20.30 -5.07 35.87
N VAL A 41 19.97 -3.90 36.41
CA VAL A 41 18.94 -3.71 37.43
C VAL A 41 17.90 -2.70 36.94
N GLU A 42 16.63 -3.04 37.11
CA GLU A 42 15.51 -2.18 36.73
C GLU A 42 15.37 -1.03 37.72
N GLY A 43 15.19 0.19 37.21
CA GLY A 43 14.91 1.36 38.00
C GLY A 43 13.43 1.51 38.35
N PRO A 44 13.05 2.43 39.23
CA PRO A 44 11.67 2.63 39.66
C PRO A 44 10.75 3.11 38.51
N TRP A 45 11.30 3.57 37.40
CA TRP A 45 10.55 4.05 36.21
C TRP A 45 10.74 3.18 34.97
N ASP A 46 11.19 1.95 35.14
CA ASP A 46 11.41 0.98 34.03
C ASP A 46 10.22 0.86 33.09
N ARG A 47 8.99 0.80 33.64
CA ARG A 47 7.74 0.64 32.89
C ARG A 47 7.30 1.89 32.11
N LEU A 48 7.92 3.04 32.35
CA LEU A 48 7.59 4.29 31.67
C LEU A 48 7.74 4.15 30.15
N MET A 49 8.73 3.39 29.69
CA MET A 49 8.98 3.16 28.25
C MET A 49 7.80 2.43 27.59
N TYR A 50 7.22 1.44 28.26
CA TYR A 50 6.05 0.69 27.75
C TYR A 50 4.78 1.55 27.72
N TYR A 51 4.54 2.33 28.75
CA TYR A 51 3.40 3.26 28.78
C TYR A 51 3.54 4.35 27.70
N SER A 52 4.74 4.82 27.46
CA SER A 52 5.03 5.75 26.36
C SER A 52 4.78 5.11 24.99
N ALA A 53 5.18 3.84 24.78
CA ALA A 53 4.92 3.11 23.55
C ALA A 53 3.42 2.96 23.31
N LEU A 54 2.64 2.55 24.31
CA LEU A 54 1.18 2.44 24.22
C LEU A 54 0.51 3.77 23.93
N PHE A 55 0.99 4.86 24.54
CA PHE A 55 0.51 6.21 24.25
C PHE A 55 0.72 6.58 22.79
N HIS A 56 1.92 6.36 22.23
CA HIS A 56 2.21 6.66 20.83
C HIS A 56 1.39 5.79 19.86
N LEU A 57 1.20 4.49 20.16
CA LEU A 57 0.33 3.62 19.40
C LEU A 57 -1.12 4.13 19.39
N ALA A 58 -1.63 4.61 20.53
CA ALA A 58 -2.97 5.21 20.61
C ALA A 58 -3.08 6.49 19.77
N VAL A 59 -2.06 7.36 19.79
CA VAL A 59 -2.03 8.56 18.96
C VAL A 59 -2.04 8.19 17.48
N ILE A 60 -1.20 7.23 17.06
CA ILE A 60 -1.16 6.77 15.66
C ILE A 60 -2.51 6.17 15.26
N LEU A 61 -3.13 5.36 16.11
CA LEU A 61 -4.46 4.78 15.86
C LEU A 61 -5.50 5.88 15.60
N ILE A 62 -5.53 6.92 16.45
CA ILE A 62 -6.44 8.05 16.27
C ILE A 62 -6.20 8.79 14.95
N LEU A 63 -4.93 8.98 14.56
CA LEU A 63 -4.57 9.62 13.29
C LEU A 63 -5.01 8.77 12.10
N VAL A 64 -4.77 7.46 12.12
CA VAL A 64 -5.16 6.54 11.05
C VAL A 64 -6.69 6.51 10.88
N ILE A 65 -7.44 6.42 11.96
CA ILE A 65 -8.91 6.48 11.90
C ILE A 65 -9.39 7.83 11.35
N SER A 66 -8.75 8.93 11.73
CA SER A 66 -9.10 10.28 11.26
C SER A 66 -8.84 10.45 9.75
N TRP A 67 -7.82 9.83 9.22
CA TRP A 67 -7.40 9.96 7.81
C TRP A 67 -7.74 8.73 6.94
N ARG A 68 -8.57 7.81 7.46
CA ARG A 68 -8.95 6.57 6.75
C ARG A 68 -9.49 6.78 5.34
N LYS A 69 -10.14 7.92 5.08
CA LYS A 69 -10.68 8.25 3.74
C LYS A 69 -9.58 8.59 2.73
N GLU A 70 -8.46 9.16 3.18
CA GLU A 70 -7.33 9.53 2.34
C GLU A 70 -6.44 8.32 2.01
N PHE A 71 -6.26 7.41 2.99
CA PHE A 71 -5.45 6.20 2.80
C PHE A 71 -6.16 5.11 1.97
N GLY A 72 -7.49 5.11 1.96
CA GLY A 72 -8.30 4.05 1.37
C GLY A 72 -8.37 2.79 2.25
N PRO A 73 -9.36 1.90 1.98
CA PRO A 73 -9.68 0.78 2.90
C PRO A 73 -8.54 -0.23 3.04
N GLN A 74 -7.84 -0.53 1.96
CA GLN A 74 -6.80 -1.56 1.93
C GLN A 74 -5.57 -1.14 2.76
N LYS A 75 -5.08 0.09 2.57
CA LYS A 75 -3.94 0.63 3.34
C LYS A 75 -4.29 0.82 4.81
N THR A 76 -5.51 1.32 5.09
CA THR A 76 -6.00 1.48 6.46
C THR A 76 -6.01 0.15 7.20
N LYS A 77 -6.50 -0.94 6.57
CA LYS A 77 -6.50 -2.27 7.16
C LYS A 77 -5.09 -2.74 7.52
N VAL A 78 -4.14 -2.65 6.59
CA VAL A 78 -2.74 -3.08 6.84
C VAL A 78 -2.11 -2.30 7.99
N ILE A 79 -2.32 -0.97 8.05
CA ILE A 79 -1.78 -0.16 9.15
C ILE A 79 -2.42 -0.57 10.49
N LEU A 80 -3.72 -0.86 10.52
CA LEU A 80 -4.40 -1.33 11.72
C LEU A 80 -3.88 -2.69 12.19
N ASP A 81 -3.68 -3.63 11.26
CA ASP A 81 -3.14 -4.96 11.58
C ASP A 81 -1.73 -4.85 12.19
N ILE A 82 -0.88 -3.94 11.67
CA ILE A 82 0.45 -3.66 12.22
C ILE A 82 0.36 -3.03 13.62
N LEU A 83 -0.55 -2.08 13.83
CA LEU A 83 -0.74 -1.45 15.15
C LEU A 83 -1.21 -2.47 16.20
N ILE A 84 -2.08 -3.39 15.82
CA ILE A 84 -2.54 -4.48 16.68
C ILE A 84 -1.35 -5.38 17.05
N LEU A 85 -0.55 -5.79 16.06
CA LEU A 85 0.62 -6.64 16.27
C LEU A 85 1.64 -5.99 17.21
N CYS A 86 1.98 -4.70 16.98
CA CYS A 86 2.86 -3.95 17.85
C CYS A 86 2.29 -3.78 19.27
N GLY A 87 1.00 -3.48 19.38
CA GLY A 87 0.32 -3.33 20.66
C GLY A 87 0.32 -4.64 21.47
N CYS A 88 0.03 -5.77 20.84
CA CYS A 88 0.14 -7.09 21.48
C CYS A 88 1.57 -7.36 21.96
N GLY A 89 2.58 -7.04 21.16
CA GLY A 89 3.99 -7.19 21.54
C GLY A 89 4.34 -6.38 22.81
N VAL A 90 3.92 -5.12 22.86
CA VAL A 90 4.13 -4.27 24.05
C VAL A 90 3.42 -4.81 25.28
N VAL A 91 2.16 -5.26 25.14
CA VAL A 91 1.39 -5.83 26.28
C VAL A 91 2.02 -7.12 26.77
N ILE A 92 2.41 -8.02 25.86
CA ILE A 92 3.07 -9.29 26.24
C ILE A 92 4.37 -8.98 26.99
N GLN A 93 5.17 -8.05 26.52
CA GLN A 93 6.42 -7.68 27.16
C GLN A 93 6.20 -7.00 28.52
N LEU A 94 5.11 -6.24 28.69
CA LEU A 94 4.74 -5.65 29.98
C LEU A 94 4.36 -6.71 31.02
N LEU A 95 3.75 -7.82 30.55
CA LEU A 95 3.32 -8.93 31.41
C LEU A 95 4.45 -9.95 31.65
N TYR A 96 5.30 -10.18 30.64
CA TYR A 96 6.38 -11.17 30.65
C TYR A 96 7.69 -10.50 30.26
N TYR A 97 8.28 -9.79 31.19
CA TYR A 97 9.46 -8.93 31.00
C TYR A 97 10.68 -9.59 30.30
N PRO A 98 11.01 -10.88 30.52
CA PRO A 98 12.16 -11.50 29.85
C PRO A 98 12.03 -11.62 28.33
N LEU A 99 10.81 -11.45 27.77
CA LEU A 99 10.56 -11.61 26.35
C LEU A 99 10.73 -10.28 25.60
N LEU A 100 11.78 -10.14 24.80
CA LEU A 100 12.04 -8.99 23.95
C LEU A 100 11.11 -8.97 22.71
N MET A 101 9.80 -8.89 22.95
CA MET A 101 8.77 -8.99 21.89
C MET A 101 8.57 -7.69 21.09
N THR A 102 8.90 -6.53 21.67
CA THR A 102 8.67 -5.23 21.01
C THR A 102 9.51 -5.06 19.75
N GLY A 103 10.80 -5.42 19.77
CA GLY A 103 11.69 -5.37 18.61
C GLY A 103 11.26 -6.31 17.50
N PHE A 104 10.81 -7.51 17.85
CA PHE A 104 10.26 -8.49 16.91
C PHE A 104 8.97 -7.97 16.25
N GLY A 105 8.02 -7.45 17.03
CA GLY A 105 6.80 -6.85 16.51
C GLY A 105 7.07 -5.67 15.57
N MET A 106 8.00 -4.80 15.91
CA MET A 106 8.45 -3.69 15.05
C MET A 106 9.03 -4.18 13.73
N SER A 107 9.90 -5.19 13.77
CA SER A 107 10.52 -5.77 12.57
C SER A 107 9.49 -6.38 11.63
N LEU A 108 8.52 -7.12 12.16
CA LEU A 108 7.39 -7.65 11.38
C LEU A 108 6.52 -6.54 10.81
N GLY A 109 6.27 -5.47 11.57
CA GLY A 109 5.49 -4.31 11.10
C GLY A 109 6.18 -3.59 9.94
N ILE A 110 7.48 -3.35 10.02
CA ILE A 110 8.28 -2.74 8.95
C ILE A 110 8.27 -3.65 7.72
N LEU A 111 8.44 -4.96 7.89
CA LEU A 111 8.40 -5.93 6.78
C LEU A 111 7.02 -5.93 6.10
N ALA A 112 5.93 -5.93 6.86
CA ALA A 112 4.57 -5.89 6.32
C ALA A 112 4.31 -4.59 5.54
N LEU A 113 4.76 -3.44 6.04
CA LEU A 113 4.70 -2.16 5.33
C LEU A 113 5.51 -2.22 4.04
N PHE A 114 6.73 -2.71 4.10
CA PHE A 114 7.61 -2.84 2.93
C PHE A 114 6.96 -3.69 1.83
N LEU A 115 6.43 -4.87 2.18
CA LEU A 115 5.74 -5.76 1.23
C LEU A 115 4.46 -5.12 0.67
N THR A 116 3.74 -4.34 1.47
CA THR A 116 2.52 -3.64 1.01
C THR A 116 2.82 -2.50 0.05
N ILE A 117 3.86 -1.71 0.34
CA ILE A 117 4.26 -0.57 -0.50
C ILE A 117 4.88 -1.06 -1.82
N ASN A 118 5.70 -2.11 -1.76
CA ASN A 118 6.42 -2.65 -2.91
C ASN A 118 5.69 -3.81 -3.60
N ASN A 119 4.37 -3.98 -3.37
CA ASN A 119 3.61 -5.03 -4.05
C ASN A 119 3.50 -4.72 -5.57
N PRO A 120 4.26 -5.39 -6.44
CA PRO A 120 4.23 -5.13 -7.88
C PRO A 120 2.87 -5.46 -8.50
N ASN A 121 2.12 -6.36 -7.86
CA ASN A 121 0.80 -6.80 -8.34
C ASN A 121 -0.32 -5.80 -7.99
N ALA A 122 -0.09 -4.85 -7.07
CA ALA A 122 -1.10 -3.84 -6.71
C ALA A 122 -1.53 -2.96 -7.90
N ASN A 123 -0.68 -2.85 -8.91
CA ASN A 123 -0.91 -2.05 -10.12
C ASN A 123 -1.40 -2.87 -11.31
N ARG A 124 -1.52 -4.19 -11.18
CA ARG A 124 -1.96 -5.10 -12.26
C ARG A 124 -3.36 -5.64 -12.02
N ASP A 125 -4.05 -5.96 -13.10
CA ASP A 125 -5.34 -6.67 -13.07
C ASP A 125 -5.08 -8.16 -12.81
N SER A 126 -5.73 -8.71 -11.78
CA SER A 126 -5.48 -10.09 -11.33
C SER A 126 -5.83 -11.17 -12.35
N LEU A 127 -6.77 -10.90 -13.27
CA LEU A 127 -7.18 -11.85 -14.29
C LEU A 127 -6.27 -11.80 -15.52
N THR A 128 -5.95 -10.59 -15.99
CA THR A 128 -5.32 -10.40 -17.30
C THR A 128 -3.83 -10.04 -17.23
N GLY A 129 -3.33 -9.66 -16.06
CA GLY A 129 -1.92 -9.28 -15.86
C GLY A 129 -1.53 -7.89 -16.37
N VAL A 130 -2.33 -7.23 -17.22
CA VAL A 130 -2.09 -5.86 -17.67
C VAL A 130 -2.33 -4.86 -16.52
N TYR A 131 -1.97 -3.60 -16.70
CA TYR A 131 -2.18 -2.60 -15.66
C TYR A 131 -3.67 -2.37 -15.36
N ASN A 132 -3.97 -2.09 -14.09
CA ASN A 132 -5.33 -1.86 -13.63
C ASN A 132 -5.72 -0.37 -13.65
N HIS A 133 -6.98 -0.09 -13.33
CA HIS A 133 -7.52 1.27 -13.24
C HIS A 133 -6.74 2.17 -12.27
N LEU A 134 -6.31 1.64 -11.12
CA LEU A 134 -5.60 2.43 -10.11
C LEU A 134 -4.28 2.97 -10.64
N TYR A 135 -3.56 2.14 -11.38
CA TYR A 135 -2.29 2.56 -12.00
C TYR A 135 -2.52 3.57 -13.13
N LEU A 136 -3.57 3.41 -13.94
CA LEU A 136 -3.93 4.39 -14.97
C LEU A 136 -4.20 5.76 -14.34
N THR A 137 -5.03 5.83 -13.29
CA THR A 137 -5.36 7.10 -12.62
C THR A 137 -4.08 7.79 -12.12
N ARG A 138 -3.23 7.06 -11.38
CA ARG A 138 -1.95 7.60 -10.91
C ARG A 138 -1.08 8.11 -12.06
N ARG A 139 -0.97 7.33 -13.12
CA ARG A 139 -0.13 7.69 -14.27
C ARG A 139 -0.66 8.91 -15.00
N SER A 140 -1.98 9.02 -15.15
CA SER A 140 -2.63 10.20 -15.76
C SER A 140 -2.42 11.45 -14.91
N ASP A 141 -2.56 11.35 -13.58
CA ASP A 141 -2.33 12.46 -12.65
C ASP A 141 -0.88 12.95 -12.71
N GLU A 142 0.10 12.03 -12.77
CA GLU A 142 1.52 12.36 -12.94
C GLU A 142 1.78 13.12 -14.25
N LEU A 143 1.16 12.68 -15.36
CA LEU A 143 1.32 13.32 -16.67
C LEU A 143 0.69 14.73 -16.68
N ILE A 144 -0.50 14.87 -16.11
CA ILE A 144 -1.19 16.17 -15.97
C ILE A 144 -0.36 17.12 -15.11
N ALA A 145 0.15 16.66 -13.97
CA ALA A 145 1.00 17.46 -13.09
C ALA A 145 2.32 17.89 -13.76
N ALA A 146 2.84 17.07 -14.68
CA ALA A 146 4.02 17.38 -15.47
C ALA A 146 3.72 18.25 -16.72
N GLY A 147 2.48 18.68 -16.94
CA GLY A 147 2.05 19.45 -18.10
C GLY A 147 2.17 18.69 -19.43
N LYS A 148 2.18 17.34 -19.40
CA LYS A 148 2.31 16.50 -20.60
C LYS A 148 0.95 16.12 -21.14
N SER A 149 0.73 16.30 -22.44
CA SER A 149 -0.45 15.78 -23.13
C SER A 149 -0.30 14.28 -23.40
N PHE A 150 -1.41 13.58 -23.41
CA PHE A 150 -1.49 12.16 -23.76
C PHE A 150 -2.83 11.86 -24.43
N HIS A 151 -2.90 10.74 -25.14
CA HIS A 151 -4.12 10.26 -25.81
C HIS A 151 -4.48 8.88 -25.25
N ILE A 152 -5.77 8.54 -25.29
CA ILE A 152 -6.27 7.26 -24.80
C ILE A 152 -7.09 6.59 -25.92
N ILE A 153 -6.70 5.37 -26.28
CA ILE A 153 -7.50 4.49 -27.15
C ILE A 153 -8.35 3.62 -26.24
N THR A 154 -9.66 3.63 -26.43
CA THR A 154 -10.58 2.79 -25.67
C THR A 154 -11.03 1.60 -26.52
N ILE A 155 -10.87 0.39 -25.99
CA ILE A 155 -11.25 -0.87 -26.62
C ILE A 155 -12.34 -1.51 -25.76
N TYR A 156 -13.45 -1.85 -26.40
CA TYR A 156 -14.62 -2.38 -25.71
C TYR A 156 -15.08 -3.71 -26.32
N LEU A 157 -15.03 -4.79 -25.53
CA LEU A 157 -15.43 -6.13 -25.97
C LEU A 157 -16.95 -6.32 -25.82
N TYR A 158 -17.71 -5.94 -26.87
CA TYR A 158 -19.18 -6.00 -26.85
C TYR A 158 -19.73 -7.41 -26.69
N GLN A 159 -19.13 -8.41 -27.34
CA GLN A 159 -19.61 -9.78 -27.39
C GLN A 159 -19.31 -10.61 -26.15
N LEU A 160 -18.56 -10.09 -25.16
CA LEU A 160 -18.17 -10.83 -23.97
C LEU A 160 -19.38 -11.44 -23.22
N LYS A 161 -20.51 -10.71 -23.17
CA LYS A 161 -21.73 -11.23 -22.55
C LYS A 161 -22.29 -12.44 -23.28
N HIS A 162 -22.19 -12.45 -24.60
CA HIS A 162 -22.62 -13.58 -25.44
C HIS A 162 -21.69 -14.78 -25.24
N ILE A 163 -20.39 -14.55 -25.24
CA ILE A 163 -19.37 -15.58 -24.99
C ILE A 163 -19.58 -16.23 -23.62
N ASN A 164 -19.80 -15.44 -22.57
CA ASN A 164 -20.10 -15.96 -21.22
C ASN A 164 -21.38 -16.81 -21.21
N LYS A 165 -22.37 -16.48 -22.03
CA LYS A 165 -23.62 -17.25 -22.11
C LYS A 165 -23.42 -18.60 -22.82
N VAL A 166 -22.53 -18.68 -23.80
CA VAL A 166 -22.28 -19.89 -24.59
C VAL A 166 -21.19 -20.76 -23.96
N ALA A 167 -20.08 -20.16 -23.56
CA ALA A 167 -18.87 -20.85 -23.10
C ALA A 167 -18.61 -20.73 -21.58
N GLY A 168 -19.58 -20.18 -20.82
CA GLY A 168 -19.42 -19.95 -19.38
C GLY A 168 -18.51 -18.77 -19.04
N VAL A 169 -18.34 -18.50 -17.74
CA VAL A 169 -17.48 -17.43 -17.24
C VAL A 169 -16.01 -17.69 -17.60
N GLU A 170 -15.57 -18.94 -17.54
CA GLU A 170 -14.21 -19.35 -17.89
C GLU A 170 -13.85 -19.03 -19.34
N GLY A 171 -14.80 -19.25 -20.27
CA GLY A 171 -14.64 -18.89 -21.68
C GLY A 171 -14.47 -17.39 -21.88
N GLY A 172 -15.25 -16.58 -21.17
CA GLY A 172 -15.10 -15.13 -21.20
C GLY A 172 -13.80 -14.64 -20.57
N ASP A 173 -13.37 -15.25 -19.48
CA ASP A 173 -12.09 -14.93 -18.82
C ASP A 173 -10.91 -15.28 -19.74
N HIS A 174 -10.97 -16.39 -20.45
CA HIS A 174 -9.97 -16.77 -21.45
C HIS A 174 -9.85 -15.73 -22.58
N ILE A 175 -10.98 -15.25 -23.12
CA ILE A 175 -10.99 -14.20 -24.14
C ILE A 175 -10.39 -12.90 -23.61
N LEU A 176 -10.68 -12.53 -22.37
CA LEU A 176 -10.09 -11.36 -21.73
C LEU A 176 -8.57 -11.49 -21.59
N GLN A 177 -8.08 -12.65 -21.20
CA GLN A 177 -6.64 -12.94 -21.09
C GLN A 177 -5.95 -12.91 -22.46
N LEU A 178 -6.55 -13.54 -23.48
CA LEU A 178 -6.02 -13.51 -24.86
C LEU A 178 -5.97 -12.09 -25.41
N THR A 179 -7.04 -11.32 -25.24
CA THR A 179 -7.09 -9.91 -25.67
C THR A 179 -6.01 -9.08 -24.98
N ALA A 180 -5.88 -9.24 -23.67
CA ALA A 180 -4.85 -8.54 -22.90
C ALA A 180 -3.44 -8.87 -23.39
N LYS A 181 -3.15 -10.16 -23.60
CA LYS A 181 -1.86 -10.65 -24.11
C LYS A 181 -1.53 -10.04 -25.47
N LYS A 182 -2.45 -10.10 -26.42
CA LYS A 182 -2.26 -9.52 -27.77
C LYS A 182 -2.07 -8.01 -27.73
N LEU A 183 -2.82 -7.30 -26.90
CA LEU A 183 -2.66 -5.86 -26.71
C LEU A 183 -1.31 -5.53 -26.07
N GLU A 184 -0.86 -6.32 -25.09
CA GLU A 184 0.44 -6.12 -24.43
C GLU A 184 1.61 -6.42 -25.38
N GLU A 185 1.50 -7.44 -26.24
CA GLU A 185 2.47 -7.74 -27.31
C GLU A 185 2.57 -6.59 -28.32
N LEU A 186 1.45 -5.96 -28.67
CA LEU A 186 1.41 -4.85 -29.63
C LEU A 186 1.83 -3.51 -29.01
N CYS A 187 1.33 -3.18 -27.82
CA CYS A 187 1.44 -1.85 -27.21
C CYS A 187 2.41 -1.81 -26.02
N GLY A 188 2.96 -2.95 -25.59
CA GLY A 188 3.83 -3.05 -24.41
C GLY A 188 3.09 -2.71 -23.12
N SER A 189 3.83 -2.10 -22.20
CA SER A 189 3.34 -1.72 -20.86
C SER A 189 2.40 -0.49 -20.84
N ARG A 190 1.68 -0.24 -21.95
CA ARG A 190 0.74 0.89 -22.10
C ARG A 190 -0.72 0.45 -22.04
N VAL A 191 -0.97 -0.82 -21.76
CA VAL A 191 -2.29 -1.44 -21.74
C VAL A 191 -2.84 -1.47 -20.33
N PHE A 192 -4.08 -1.05 -20.18
CA PHE A 192 -4.81 -1.00 -18.92
C PHE A 192 -6.16 -1.67 -19.06
N ARG A 193 -6.58 -2.41 -18.02
CA ARG A 193 -7.94 -2.91 -17.91
C ARG A 193 -8.69 -2.13 -16.84
N ILE A 194 -9.81 -1.50 -17.22
CA ILE A 194 -10.54 -0.59 -16.31
C ILE A 194 -11.70 -1.30 -15.63
N THR A 195 -12.49 -2.02 -16.42
CA THR A 195 -13.64 -2.79 -15.93
C THR A 195 -13.76 -4.05 -16.78
N GLY A 196 -14.58 -4.99 -16.34
CA GLY A 196 -14.78 -6.31 -16.94
C GLY A 196 -14.41 -6.46 -18.44
N LYS A 197 -14.91 -5.60 -19.31
CA LYS A 197 -14.77 -5.71 -20.78
C LYS A 197 -14.12 -4.50 -21.46
N ARG A 198 -13.50 -3.59 -20.69
CA ARG A 198 -12.91 -2.35 -21.21
C ARG A 198 -11.42 -2.32 -21.00
N PHE A 199 -10.67 -2.22 -22.11
CA PHE A 199 -9.24 -1.98 -22.11
C PHE A 199 -8.95 -0.55 -22.60
N LEU A 200 -7.85 0.00 -22.14
CA LEU A 200 -7.33 1.29 -22.58
C LEU A 200 -5.87 1.15 -22.98
N VAL A 201 -5.45 1.90 -23.99
CA VAL A 201 -4.05 2.07 -24.36
C VAL A 201 -3.70 3.54 -24.26
N LEU A 202 -2.68 3.87 -23.46
CA LEU A 202 -2.21 5.22 -23.25
C LEU A 202 -1.05 5.52 -24.21
N THR A 203 -1.15 6.62 -24.97
CA THR A 203 -0.13 7.06 -25.95
C THR A 203 0.32 8.48 -25.64
N MET A 204 1.58 8.79 -25.95
CA MET A 204 2.20 10.07 -25.59
C MET A 204 2.20 11.06 -26.74
N SER A 205 1.87 10.65 -27.96
CA SER A 205 1.79 11.50 -29.14
C SER A 205 0.63 11.10 -30.06
N LEU A 206 0.21 12.02 -30.94
CA LEU A 206 -0.80 11.75 -31.93
C LEU A 206 -0.36 10.69 -32.95
N GLN A 207 0.94 10.68 -33.29
CA GLN A 207 1.50 9.67 -34.20
C GLN A 207 1.41 8.25 -33.62
N GLU A 208 1.75 8.09 -32.31
CA GLU A 208 1.56 6.81 -31.62
C GLU A 208 0.10 6.40 -31.56
N TYR A 209 -0.81 7.35 -31.32
CA TYR A 209 -2.24 7.11 -31.28
C TYR A 209 -2.75 6.57 -32.63
N GLU A 210 -2.43 7.21 -33.74
CA GLU A 210 -2.82 6.81 -35.10
C GLU A 210 -2.22 5.45 -35.49
N TYR A 211 -0.97 5.22 -35.13
CA TYR A 211 -0.30 3.95 -35.35
C TYR A 211 -1.01 2.82 -34.58
N TYR A 212 -1.18 2.95 -33.27
CA TYR A 212 -1.78 1.87 -32.48
C TYR A 212 -3.25 1.64 -32.80
N ILE A 213 -4.03 2.67 -33.08
CA ILE A 213 -5.44 2.46 -33.44
C ILE A 213 -5.58 1.65 -34.75
N THR A 214 -4.68 1.90 -35.71
CA THR A 214 -4.63 1.17 -36.98
C THR A 214 -4.24 -0.30 -36.77
N GLN A 215 -3.19 -0.55 -35.97
CA GLN A 215 -2.74 -1.91 -35.67
C GLN A 215 -3.76 -2.70 -34.85
N ILE A 216 -4.40 -2.08 -33.88
CA ILE A 216 -5.45 -2.70 -33.06
C ILE A 216 -6.64 -3.08 -33.94
N LYS A 217 -7.10 -2.20 -34.84
CA LYS A 217 -8.16 -2.53 -35.79
C LYS A 217 -7.81 -3.74 -36.63
N LYS A 218 -6.62 -3.75 -37.23
CA LYS A 218 -6.13 -4.87 -38.03
C LYS A 218 -6.08 -6.19 -37.27
N MET A 219 -5.61 -6.14 -36.01
CA MET A 219 -5.56 -7.30 -35.12
C MET A 219 -6.95 -7.91 -34.91
N PHE A 220 -7.95 -7.09 -34.62
CA PHE A 220 -9.32 -7.58 -34.41
C PHE A 220 -10.00 -8.02 -35.71
N GLU A 221 -9.72 -7.43 -36.84
CA GLU A 221 -10.25 -7.84 -38.15
C GLU A 221 -9.72 -9.22 -38.57
N THR A 222 -8.44 -9.50 -38.31
CA THR A 222 -7.81 -10.79 -38.64
C THR A 222 -8.33 -11.92 -37.73
N ASP A 223 -8.56 -11.64 -36.45
CA ASP A 223 -9.00 -12.64 -35.48
C ASP A 223 -10.50 -12.92 -35.48
N MET A 224 -11.33 -12.08 -36.11
CA MET A 224 -12.78 -12.33 -36.28
C MET A 224 -13.12 -13.18 -37.49
N GLN A 225 -12.12 -13.64 -38.24
CA GLN A 225 -12.33 -14.60 -39.39
C GLN A 225 -12.13 -16.07 -38.95
N LEU A 226 -11.93 -16.33 -37.65
CA LEU A 226 -11.91 -17.66 -37.02
C LEU A 226 -13.14 -17.85 -36.15
#